data_40be6811f37acf2bae8fd907c5a7dcc8
#
_entry.id   40be6811f37acf2bae8fd907c5a7dcc8
#
_cell.length_a   1.000
_cell.length_b   1.000
_cell.length_c   1.000
_cell.angle_alpha   90.00
_cell.angle_beta   90.00
_cell.angle_gamma   90.00
#
_symmetry.space_group_name_H-M   'P 1'
#
loop_
_entity.id
_entity.type
_entity.pdbx_description
1 polymer ?
#
loop_
_entity_poly.entity_id
_entity_poly.type
_entity_poly.pdbx_seq_one_letter_code
_entity_poly.pdbx_strand_id
1 'polypeptide(L)'
;AGLRRKNKIKEEIERYSIIRAVTAVERADVVIIVIDAIEGVTEQDAKIAGIAHDRGKGIIIAVNKWDAIEKDNSTVKKYTERIRQVLSFMPYAEILFISAKSGQRLNKIFEMIDVVIENNSLRVATGVLNEIVAEAVAMKQPPSDKGKRLKIYYVTQVSVKPPTFVVFVNDKNLMHFSYTRYLENRIRDTFGFRGTALKFITRERKEE
;
A
#
# COMPACT_ATOMS: atom_id res chain seq x y z
N ALA A 1 -29.02 -33.09 3.69
CA ALA A 1 -29.50 -32.05 2.76
C ALA A 1 -29.45 -30.65 3.36
N GLY A 2 -29.76 -30.47 4.66
CA GLY A 2 -29.80 -29.15 5.32
C GLY A 2 -28.46 -28.47 5.47
N LEU A 3 -27.37 -29.21 5.66
CA LEU A 3 -26.02 -28.67 5.81
C LEU A 3 -25.46 -28.07 4.49
N ARG A 4 -25.76 -28.69 3.34
CA ARG A 4 -25.37 -28.17 2.02
C ARG A 4 -26.09 -26.86 1.67
N ARG A 5 -27.38 -26.69 2.06
CA ARG A 5 -28.10 -25.43 1.86
C ARG A 5 -27.57 -24.30 2.72
N LYS A 6 -27.22 -24.56 4.00
CA LYS A 6 -26.62 -23.53 4.89
C LYS A 6 -25.26 -23.05 4.37
N ASN A 7 -24.41 -23.96 3.90
CA ASN A 7 -23.11 -23.58 3.31
C ASN A 7 -23.30 -22.74 2.03
N LYS A 8 -24.22 -23.16 1.14
CA LYS A 8 -24.48 -22.41 -0.09
C LYS A 8 -25.02 -20.99 0.17
N ILE A 9 -25.91 -20.84 1.15
CA ILE A 9 -26.42 -19.51 1.56
C ILE A 9 -25.29 -18.67 2.15
N LYS A 10 -24.40 -19.25 2.96
CA LYS A 10 -23.24 -18.56 3.53
C LYS A 10 -22.30 -18.10 2.43
N GLU A 11 -21.99 -18.95 1.47
CA GLU A 11 -21.16 -18.63 0.30
C GLU A 11 -21.77 -17.50 -0.55
N GLU A 12 -23.09 -17.51 -0.77
CA GLU A 12 -23.77 -16.44 -1.51
C GLU A 12 -23.70 -15.10 -0.75
N ILE A 13 -23.94 -15.10 0.56
CA ILE A 13 -23.84 -13.88 1.40
C ILE A 13 -22.42 -13.34 1.40
N GLU A 14 -21.41 -14.20 1.52
CA GLU A 14 -20.00 -13.82 1.44
C GLU A 14 -19.65 -13.20 0.07
N ARG A 15 -20.13 -13.80 -1.03
CA ARG A 15 -19.96 -13.22 -2.38
C ARG A 15 -20.57 -11.83 -2.51
N TYR A 16 -21.80 -11.64 -2.02
CA TYR A 16 -22.45 -10.33 -2.03
C TYR A 16 -21.68 -9.30 -1.19
N SER A 17 -21.16 -9.70 -0.04
CA SER A 17 -20.36 -8.85 0.83
C SER A 17 -19.07 -8.41 0.14
N ILE A 18 -18.37 -9.33 -0.54
CA ILE A 18 -17.16 -9.04 -1.31
C ILE A 18 -17.48 -8.07 -2.47
N ILE A 19 -18.54 -8.29 -3.22
CA ILE A 19 -18.93 -7.41 -4.35
C ILE A 19 -19.20 -6.00 -3.85
N ARG A 20 -19.93 -5.85 -2.72
CA ARG A 20 -20.18 -4.54 -2.12
C ARG A 20 -18.91 -3.87 -1.65
N ALA A 21 -17.99 -4.62 -1.03
CA ALA A 21 -16.71 -4.10 -0.59
C ALA A 21 -15.87 -3.62 -1.79
N VAL A 22 -15.81 -4.38 -2.88
CA VAL A 22 -15.12 -3.99 -4.12
C VAL A 22 -15.71 -2.70 -4.69
N THR A 23 -17.04 -2.62 -4.81
CA THR A 23 -17.72 -1.42 -5.31
C THR A 23 -17.45 -0.20 -4.42
N ALA A 24 -17.42 -0.38 -3.10
CA ALA A 24 -17.09 0.70 -2.16
C ALA A 24 -15.63 1.16 -2.34
N VAL A 25 -14.69 0.21 -2.46
CA VAL A 25 -13.27 0.50 -2.74
C VAL A 25 -13.12 1.27 -4.05
N GLU A 26 -13.82 0.89 -5.11
CA GLU A 26 -13.73 1.57 -6.41
C GLU A 26 -14.14 3.04 -6.35
N ARG A 27 -15.14 3.36 -5.56
CA ARG A 27 -15.68 4.73 -5.40
C ARG A 27 -14.92 5.59 -4.39
N ALA A 28 -14.12 4.97 -3.51
CA ALA A 28 -13.40 5.68 -2.46
C ALA A 28 -12.11 6.30 -2.99
N ASP A 29 -11.67 7.41 -2.39
CA ASP A 29 -10.30 7.93 -2.50
C ASP A 29 -9.41 7.31 -1.43
N VAL A 30 -9.94 7.13 -0.21
CA VAL A 30 -9.28 6.49 0.92
C VAL A 30 -10.12 5.33 1.43
N VAL A 31 -9.49 4.19 1.68
CA VAL A 31 -10.09 2.98 2.23
C VAL A 31 -9.60 2.78 3.66
N ILE A 32 -10.53 2.67 4.59
CA ILE A 32 -10.23 2.32 5.97
C ILE A 32 -10.54 0.84 6.17
N ILE A 33 -9.50 0.05 6.42
CA ILE A 33 -9.63 -1.37 6.72
C ILE A 33 -9.76 -1.51 8.22
N VAL A 34 -10.95 -1.92 8.68
CA VAL A 34 -11.25 -2.07 10.10
C VAL A 34 -10.98 -3.51 10.52
N ILE A 35 -10.01 -3.69 11.42
CA ILE A 35 -9.62 -4.99 11.98
C ILE A 35 -10.14 -5.08 13.41
N ASP A 36 -10.78 -6.19 13.77
CA ASP A 36 -11.14 -6.49 15.16
C ASP A 36 -9.89 -6.88 15.95
N ALA A 37 -9.55 -6.14 17.00
CA ALA A 37 -8.36 -6.43 17.81
C ALA A 37 -8.43 -7.79 18.53
N ILE A 38 -9.64 -8.28 18.85
CA ILE A 38 -9.83 -9.57 19.51
C ILE A 38 -9.56 -10.73 18.55
N GLU A 39 -10.06 -10.61 17.32
CA GLU A 39 -9.92 -11.64 16.27
C GLU A 39 -8.55 -11.57 15.59
N GLY A 40 -7.99 -10.37 15.49
CA GLY A 40 -6.77 -10.09 14.75
C GLY A 40 -7.01 -9.94 13.25
N VAL A 41 -5.91 -9.82 12.49
CA VAL A 41 -5.96 -9.69 11.03
C VAL A 41 -6.27 -11.03 10.37
N THR A 42 -7.29 -11.07 9.51
CA THR A 42 -7.80 -12.27 8.84
C THR A 42 -7.36 -12.31 7.37
N GLU A 43 -7.52 -13.48 6.73
CA GLU A 43 -7.30 -13.61 5.26
C GLU A 43 -8.30 -12.77 4.46
N GLN A 44 -9.51 -12.56 4.97
CA GLN A 44 -10.50 -11.72 4.32
C GLN A 44 -10.08 -10.25 4.33
N ASP A 45 -9.52 -9.76 5.45
CA ASP A 45 -8.95 -8.42 5.55
C ASP A 45 -7.82 -8.26 4.53
N ALA A 46 -6.94 -9.26 4.40
CA ALA A 46 -5.85 -9.25 3.43
C ALA A 46 -6.35 -9.20 1.97
N LYS A 47 -7.42 -9.94 1.65
CA LYS A 47 -8.02 -9.90 0.30
C LYS A 47 -8.59 -8.51 -0.04
N ILE A 48 -9.34 -7.90 0.87
CA ILE A 48 -9.91 -6.55 0.68
C ILE A 48 -8.80 -5.50 0.61
N ALA A 49 -7.78 -5.63 1.48
CA ALA A 49 -6.59 -4.78 1.47
C ALA A 49 -5.85 -4.87 0.13
N GLY A 50 -5.69 -6.08 -0.43
CA GLY A 50 -5.09 -6.31 -1.74
C GLY A 50 -5.85 -5.61 -2.86
N ILE A 51 -7.18 -5.69 -2.86
CA ILE A 51 -8.02 -4.99 -3.84
C ILE A 51 -7.82 -3.47 -3.75
N ALA A 52 -7.79 -2.91 -2.54
CA ALA A 52 -7.57 -1.48 -2.34
C ALA A 52 -6.16 -1.05 -2.82
N HIS A 53 -5.14 -1.88 -2.54
CA HIS A 53 -3.76 -1.68 -3.01
C HIS A 53 -3.68 -1.68 -4.54
N ASP A 54 -4.23 -2.69 -5.21
CA ASP A 54 -4.20 -2.84 -6.67
C ASP A 54 -4.92 -1.69 -7.38
N ARG A 55 -5.98 -1.15 -6.75
CA ARG A 55 -6.70 0.03 -7.25
C ARG A 55 -5.97 1.34 -6.96
N GLY A 56 -4.86 1.31 -6.23
CA GLY A 56 -4.06 2.48 -5.89
C GLY A 56 -4.75 3.46 -4.95
N LYS A 57 -5.61 2.95 -4.08
CA LYS A 57 -6.32 3.78 -3.10
C LYS A 57 -5.41 4.20 -1.95
N GLY A 58 -5.73 5.31 -1.31
CA GLY A 58 -5.17 5.61 0.01
C GLY A 58 -5.67 4.60 1.03
N ILE A 59 -4.80 4.13 1.94
CA ILE A 59 -5.16 3.04 2.85
C ILE A 59 -4.77 3.37 4.28
N ILE A 60 -5.75 3.21 5.17
CA ILE A 60 -5.60 3.29 6.62
C ILE A 60 -6.07 1.97 7.23
N ILE A 61 -5.30 1.42 8.16
CA ILE A 61 -5.67 0.24 8.93
C ILE A 61 -6.12 0.71 10.31
N ALA A 62 -7.38 0.47 10.66
CA ALA A 62 -7.96 0.82 11.95
C ALA A 62 -8.17 -0.45 12.78
N VAL A 63 -7.33 -0.65 13.79
CA VAL A 63 -7.47 -1.76 14.75
C VAL A 63 -8.47 -1.34 15.82
N ASN A 64 -9.71 -1.81 15.66
CA ASN A 64 -10.84 -1.46 16.50
C ASN A 64 -11.00 -2.40 17.69
N LYS A 65 -11.84 -2.04 18.65
CA LYS A 65 -12.04 -2.71 19.95
C LYS A 65 -10.78 -2.73 20.82
N TRP A 66 -9.95 -1.68 20.66
CA TRP A 66 -8.69 -1.60 21.40
C TRP A 66 -8.89 -1.48 22.93
N ASP A 67 -10.08 -1.06 23.36
CA ASP A 67 -10.51 -1.04 24.76
C ASP A 67 -10.65 -2.43 25.39
N ALA A 68 -10.93 -3.46 24.60
CA ALA A 68 -11.13 -4.84 25.06
C ALA A 68 -9.83 -5.66 25.18
N ILE A 69 -8.70 -5.09 24.79
CA ILE A 69 -7.40 -5.80 24.81
C ILE A 69 -6.63 -5.45 26.08
N GLU A 70 -6.13 -6.47 26.79
CA GLU A 70 -5.14 -6.29 27.84
C GLU A 70 -3.82 -5.81 27.25
N LYS A 71 -3.27 -4.75 27.83
CA LYS A 71 -2.14 -4.02 27.23
C LYS A 71 -0.93 -4.07 28.14
N ASP A 72 0.20 -4.45 27.57
CA ASP A 72 1.53 -4.25 28.11
C ASP A 72 2.35 -3.30 27.20
N ASN A 73 3.58 -2.99 27.58
CA ASN A 73 4.47 -2.13 26.81
C ASN A 73 4.82 -2.69 25.41
N SER A 74 4.57 -3.97 25.15
CA SER A 74 4.88 -4.66 23.89
C SER A 74 3.65 -4.88 23.00
N THR A 75 2.43 -4.69 23.53
CA THR A 75 1.18 -5.04 22.84
C THR A 75 1.04 -4.34 21.49
N VAL A 76 1.22 -3.02 21.43
CA VAL A 76 1.14 -2.26 20.18
C VAL A 76 2.16 -2.77 19.15
N LYS A 77 3.39 -3.04 19.59
CA LYS A 77 4.45 -3.56 18.74
C LYS A 77 4.08 -4.92 18.15
N LYS A 78 3.64 -5.86 18.99
CA LYS A 78 3.22 -7.21 18.56
C LYS A 78 2.09 -7.18 17.52
N TYR A 79 1.06 -6.35 17.75
CA TYR A 79 -0.04 -6.17 16.80
C TYR A 79 0.44 -5.56 15.48
N THR A 80 1.27 -4.53 15.55
CA THR A 80 1.86 -3.89 14.37
C THR A 80 2.67 -4.89 13.56
N GLU A 81 3.55 -5.65 14.19
CA GLU A 81 4.37 -6.69 13.54
C GLU A 81 3.50 -7.75 12.86
N ARG A 82 2.47 -8.24 13.56
CA ARG A 82 1.55 -9.23 12.98
C ARG A 82 0.81 -8.71 11.78
N ILE A 83 0.29 -7.49 11.83
CA ILE A 83 -0.39 -6.84 10.70
C ILE A 83 0.59 -6.65 9.53
N ARG A 84 1.81 -6.18 9.80
CA ARG A 84 2.85 -6.01 8.77
C ARG A 84 3.29 -7.33 8.13
N GLN A 85 3.27 -8.44 8.86
CA GLN A 85 3.54 -9.78 8.31
C GLN A 85 2.45 -10.21 7.33
N VAL A 86 1.18 -10.09 7.71
CA VAL A 86 0.04 -10.51 6.87
C VAL A 86 -0.14 -9.56 5.68
N LEU A 87 0.00 -8.25 5.90
CA LEU A 87 -0.16 -7.20 4.90
C LEU A 87 1.21 -6.69 4.39
N SER A 88 2.16 -7.61 4.18
CA SER A 88 3.55 -7.27 3.80
C SER A 88 3.68 -6.57 2.44
N PHE A 89 2.67 -6.66 1.59
CA PHE A 89 2.62 -5.98 0.29
C PHE A 89 2.28 -4.49 0.39
N MET A 90 1.83 -4.00 1.56
CA MET A 90 1.48 -2.60 1.79
C MET A 90 2.12 -2.02 3.08
N PRO A 91 3.45 -1.99 3.17
CA PRO A 91 4.15 -1.49 4.35
C PRO A 91 3.92 0.00 4.63
N TYR A 92 3.45 0.74 3.62
CA TYR A 92 3.17 2.17 3.67
C TYR A 92 1.84 2.51 4.36
N ALA A 93 0.91 1.55 4.53
CA ALA A 93 -0.39 1.81 5.13
C ALA A 93 -0.24 2.20 6.61
N GLU A 94 -0.94 3.26 7.00
CA GLU A 94 -0.91 3.76 8.38
C GLU A 94 -1.78 2.87 9.28
N ILE A 95 -1.31 2.58 10.49
CA ILE A 95 -2.02 1.76 11.47
C ILE A 95 -2.45 2.63 12.64
N LEU A 96 -3.76 2.64 12.93
CA LEU A 96 -4.36 3.32 14.06
C LEU A 96 -5.04 2.31 14.99
N PHE A 97 -4.82 2.47 16.30
CA PHE A 97 -5.47 1.66 17.32
C PHE A 97 -6.59 2.48 17.95
N ILE A 98 -7.84 2.06 17.74
CA ILE A 98 -9.04 2.83 18.08
C ILE A 98 -10.04 2.01 18.91
N SER A 99 -10.98 2.68 19.54
CA SER A 99 -12.20 2.06 20.04
C SER A 99 -13.41 2.87 19.61
N ALA A 100 -14.20 2.29 18.72
CA ALA A 100 -15.47 2.89 18.30
C ALA A 100 -16.47 2.96 19.47
N LYS A 101 -16.42 2.02 20.42
CA LYS A 101 -17.29 1.96 21.58
C LYS A 101 -17.06 3.12 22.56
N SER A 102 -15.79 3.40 22.86
CA SER A 102 -15.41 4.44 23.82
C SER A 102 -15.09 5.79 23.18
N GLY A 103 -15.06 5.88 21.85
CA GLY A 103 -14.65 7.07 21.11
C GLY A 103 -13.13 7.28 21.07
N GLN A 104 -12.33 6.34 21.62
CA GLN A 104 -10.89 6.49 21.75
C GLN A 104 -10.24 6.64 20.38
N ARG A 105 -9.52 7.76 20.16
CA ARG A 105 -8.72 8.07 18.97
C ARG A 105 -9.49 8.11 17.65
N LEU A 106 -10.82 8.24 17.66
CA LEU A 106 -11.61 8.37 16.42
C LEU A 106 -11.26 9.64 15.64
N ASN A 107 -10.95 10.74 16.33
CA ASN A 107 -10.50 11.98 15.71
C ASN A 107 -9.22 11.78 14.88
N LYS A 108 -8.32 10.87 15.31
CA LYS A 108 -7.08 10.54 14.57
C LYS A 108 -7.33 9.92 13.20
N ILE A 109 -8.50 9.30 12.98
CA ILE A 109 -8.88 8.78 11.67
C ILE A 109 -9.03 9.94 10.68
N PHE A 110 -9.72 11.01 11.06
CA PHE A 110 -9.95 12.18 10.19
C PHE A 110 -8.63 12.88 9.87
N GLU A 111 -7.78 13.12 10.87
CA GLU A 111 -6.45 13.68 10.66
C GLU A 111 -5.62 12.82 9.69
N MET A 112 -5.72 11.48 9.80
CA MET A 112 -4.99 10.57 8.94
C MET A 112 -5.56 10.52 7.52
N ILE A 113 -6.89 10.66 7.35
CA ILE A 113 -7.51 10.76 6.03
C ILE A 113 -6.94 11.96 5.27
N ASP A 114 -6.84 13.11 5.91
CA ASP A 114 -6.28 14.31 5.29
C ASP A 114 -4.83 14.09 4.87
N VAL A 115 -4.00 13.53 5.75
CA VAL A 115 -2.60 13.18 5.43
C VAL A 115 -2.52 12.24 4.23
N VAL A 116 -3.36 11.19 4.18
CA VAL A 116 -3.34 10.21 3.09
C VAL A 116 -3.82 10.83 1.77
N ILE A 117 -4.83 11.69 1.80
CA ILE A 117 -5.33 12.40 0.61
C ILE A 117 -4.25 13.34 0.05
N GLU A 118 -3.58 14.10 0.92
CA GLU A 118 -2.47 14.97 0.53
C GLU A 118 -1.35 14.17 -0.12
N ASN A 119 -0.92 13.08 0.50
CA ASN A 119 0.13 12.21 -0.03
C ASN A 119 -0.28 11.52 -1.35
N ASN A 120 -1.55 11.11 -1.48
CA ASN A 120 -2.06 10.49 -2.71
C ASN A 120 -2.16 11.49 -3.88
N SER A 121 -2.24 12.79 -3.55
CA SER A 121 -2.29 13.89 -4.51
C SER A 121 -0.94 14.56 -4.75
N LEU A 122 0.11 14.13 -4.01
CA LEU A 122 1.42 14.75 -4.03
C LEU A 122 2.06 14.63 -5.43
N ARG A 123 2.50 15.78 -5.95
CA ARG A 123 3.29 15.84 -7.18
C ARG A 123 4.72 16.28 -6.86
N VAL A 124 5.65 15.45 -7.31
CA VAL A 124 7.08 15.66 -7.13
C VAL A 124 7.67 16.34 -8.36
N ALA A 125 8.52 17.33 -8.16
CA ALA A 125 9.27 17.97 -9.23
C ALA A 125 10.22 16.97 -9.90
N THR A 126 10.20 16.90 -11.23
CA THR A 126 10.97 15.91 -12.02
C THR A 126 12.48 16.03 -11.76
N GLY A 127 13.01 17.23 -11.58
CA GLY A 127 14.44 17.45 -11.26
C GLY A 127 14.82 16.75 -9.96
N VAL A 128 14.13 17.07 -8.87
CA VAL A 128 14.39 16.47 -7.53
C VAL A 128 14.21 14.95 -7.56
N LEU A 129 13.18 14.46 -8.25
CA LEU A 129 12.94 13.01 -8.42
C LEU A 129 14.14 12.32 -9.08
N ASN A 130 14.72 12.94 -10.13
CA ASN A 130 15.86 12.34 -10.83
C ASN A 130 17.16 12.44 -10.03
N GLU A 131 17.36 13.48 -9.22
CA GLU A 131 18.47 13.57 -8.27
C GLU A 131 18.44 12.40 -7.27
N ILE A 132 17.30 12.14 -6.64
CA ILE A 132 17.10 11.02 -5.70
C ILE A 132 17.32 9.66 -6.38
N VAL A 133 16.84 9.48 -7.61
CA VAL A 133 17.05 8.25 -8.35
C VAL A 133 18.54 8.08 -8.74
N ALA A 134 19.22 9.14 -9.14
CA ALA A 134 20.66 9.09 -9.42
C ALA A 134 21.48 8.71 -8.19
N GLU A 135 21.17 9.28 -7.02
CA GLU A 135 21.77 8.89 -5.74
C GLU A 135 21.49 7.43 -5.41
N ALA A 136 20.25 6.98 -5.58
CA ALA A 136 19.87 5.59 -5.35
C ALA A 136 20.67 4.61 -6.26
N VAL A 137 20.83 4.96 -7.53
CA VAL A 137 21.63 4.18 -8.51
C VAL A 137 23.11 4.15 -8.10
N ALA A 138 23.65 5.27 -7.61
CA ALA A 138 25.02 5.35 -7.13
C ALA A 138 25.27 4.49 -5.87
N MET A 139 24.31 4.49 -4.92
CA MET A 139 24.39 3.70 -3.69
C MET A 139 24.25 2.20 -3.93
N LYS A 140 23.35 1.81 -4.82
CA LYS A 140 23.11 0.41 -5.17
C LYS A 140 23.06 0.24 -6.68
N GLN A 141 24.12 -0.34 -7.21
CA GLN A 141 24.23 -0.55 -8.67
C GLN A 141 23.04 -1.36 -9.21
N PRO A 142 22.49 -0.95 -10.37
CA PRO A 142 21.45 -1.66 -11.06
C PRO A 142 21.83 -3.10 -11.43
N PRO A 143 20.85 -4.01 -11.51
CA PRO A 143 21.09 -5.40 -11.88
C PRO A 143 21.67 -5.52 -13.30
N SER A 144 22.38 -6.61 -13.52
CA SER A 144 22.90 -7.00 -14.84
C SER A 144 22.53 -8.44 -15.15
N ASP A 145 22.26 -8.72 -16.43
CA ASP A 145 22.04 -10.06 -16.94
C ASP A 145 22.83 -10.24 -18.25
N LYS A 146 23.53 -11.38 -18.38
CA LYS A 146 24.32 -11.74 -19.58
C LYS A 146 25.24 -10.60 -20.07
N GLY A 147 25.88 -9.91 -19.13
CA GLY A 147 26.81 -8.81 -19.43
C GLY A 147 26.14 -7.47 -19.76
N LYS A 148 24.81 -7.43 -19.86
CA LYS A 148 24.04 -6.19 -20.06
C LYS A 148 23.56 -5.64 -18.73
N ARG A 149 23.93 -4.40 -18.40
CA ARG A 149 23.52 -3.72 -17.18
C ARG A 149 22.29 -2.85 -17.43
N LEU A 150 21.37 -2.83 -16.47
CA LEU A 150 20.25 -1.89 -16.45
C LEU A 150 20.81 -0.45 -16.38
N LYS A 151 20.37 0.40 -17.32
CA LYS A 151 20.56 1.84 -17.27
C LYS A 151 19.20 2.51 -17.05
N ILE A 152 19.10 3.39 -16.07
CA ILE A 152 17.95 4.27 -15.87
C ILE A 152 18.34 5.62 -16.46
N TYR A 153 17.59 6.07 -17.45
CA TYR A 153 17.83 7.35 -18.12
C TYR A 153 17.21 8.51 -17.36
N TYR A 154 15.94 8.36 -17.00
CA TYR A 154 15.22 9.32 -16.15
C TYR A 154 13.92 8.71 -15.62
N VAL A 155 13.33 9.38 -14.62
CA VAL A 155 12.04 9.03 -14.03
C VAL A 155 11.16 10.27 -14.05
N THR A 156 9.88 10.09 -14.34
CA THR A 156 8.88 11.15 -14.27
C THR A 156 7.60 10.68 -13.60
N GLN A 157 6.95 11.57 -12.87
CA GLN A 157 5.62 11.30 -12.32
C GLN A 157 4.56 11.73 -13.33
N VAL A 158 3.81 10.76 -13.84
CA VAL A 158 2.80 10.99 -14.90
C VAL A 158 1.40 11.24 -14.37
N SER A 159 1.09 10.73 -13.16
CA SER A 159 -0.21 10.98 -12.53
C SER A 159 -0.12 11.02 -11.01
N VAL A 160 -1.20 11.48 -10.40
CA VAL A 160 -1.54 11.38 -8.99
C VAL A 160 -2.82 10.57 -8.83
N LYS A 161 -3.12 10.11 -7.63
CA LYS A 161 -4.35 9.33 -7.28
C LYS A 161 -4.54 8.05 -8.11
N PRO A 162 -3.59 7.10 -8.11
CA PRO A 162 -2.37 7.05 -7.30
C PRO A 162 -1.18 7.74 -7.97
N PRO A 163 -0.17 8.14 -7.17
CA PRO A 163 1.11 8.60 -7.71
C PRO A 163 1.72 7.52 -8.60
N THR A 164 1.93 7.85 -9.87
CA THR A 164 2.42 6.91 -10.88
C THR A 164 3.69 7.44 -11.51
N PHE A 165 4.72 6.63 -11.46
CA PHE A 165 6.06 6.97 -11.96
C PHE A 165 6.38 6.13 -13.19
N VAL A 166 6.89 6.77 -14.23
CA VAL A 166 7.44 6.09 -15.41
C VAL A 166 8.96 6.15 -15.32
N VAL A 167 9.58 4.97 -15.32
CA VAL A 167 11.03 4.79 -15.32
C VAL A 167 11.47 4.43 -16.73
N PHE A 168 12.26 5.28 -17.35
CA PHE A 168 12.80 5.04 -18.69
C PHE A 168 14.16 4.36 -18.59
N VAL A 169 14.26 3.20 -19.23
CA VAL A 169 15.42 2.30 -19.15
C VAL A 169 15.89 1.85 -20.53
N ASN A 170 17.08 1.29 -20.61
CA ASN A 170 17.61 0.67 -21.82
C ASN A 170 16.97 -0.69 -22.16
N ASP A 171 16.51 -1.44 -21.15
CA ASP A 171 15.88 -2.75 -21.33
C ASP A 171 14.97 -3.03 -20.12
N LYS A 172 13.67 -3.17 -20.38
CA LYS A 172 12.66 -3.40 -19.32
C LYS A 172 12.82 -4.76 -18.63
N ASN A 173 13.38 -5.77 -19.33
CA ASN A 173 13.57 -7.11 -18.78
C ASN A 173 14.63 -7.13 -17.68
N LEU A 174 15.52 -6.13 -17.64
CA LEU A 174 16.53 -5.98 -16.59
C LEU A 174 15.95 -5.30 -15.32
N MET A 175 14.75 -4.70 -15.40
CA MET A 175 14.12 -4.06 -14.26
C MET A 175 13.42 -5.09 -13.39
N HIS A 176 14.19 -5.75 -12.52
CA HIS A 176 13.66 -6.73 -11.58
C HIS A 176 12.80 -6.08 -10.49
N PHE A 177 11.80 -6.81 -10.01
CA PHE A 177 10.90 -6.37 -8.93
C PHE A 177 11.64 -5.86 -7.68
N SER A 178 12.72 -6.53 -7.28
CA SER A 178 13.53 -6.13 -6.13
C SER A 178 14.18 -4.76 -6.29
N TYR A 179 14.58 -4.39 -7.52
CA TYR A 179 15.16 -3.09 -7.79
C TYR A 179 14.10 -1.99 -7.88
N THR A 180 12.95 -2.28 -8.47
CA THR A 180 11.78 -1.39 -8.42
C THR A 180 11.40 -1.07 -6.99
N ARG A 181 11.33 -2.08 -6.12
CA ARG A 181 11.02 -1.91 -4.70
C ARG A 181 12.09 -1.09 -3.96
N TYR A 182 13.34 -1.27 -4.33
CA TYR A 182 14.42 -0.44 -3.78
C TYR A 182 14.23 1.04 -4.15
N LEU A 183 13.96 1.35 -5.43
CA LEU A 183 13.69 2.72 -5.87
C LEU A 183 12.43 3.30 -5.21
N GLU A 184 11.37 2.51 -5.09
CA GLU A 184 10.16 2.89 -4.36
C GLU A 184 10.48 3.30 -2.93
N ASN A 185 11.25 2.50 -2.20
CA ASN A 185 11.63 2.81 -0.83
C ASN A 185 12.41 4.12 -0.75
N ARG A 186 13.38 4.35 -1.66
CA ARG A 186 14.14 5.61 -1.70
C ARG A 186 13.26 6.83 -1.95
N ILE A 187 12.29 6.71 -2.85
CA ILE A 187 11.30 7.76 -3.13
C ILE A 187 10.43 8.01 -1.90
N ARG A 188 9.99 6.95 -1.20
CA ARG A 188 9.21 7.07 0.04
C ARG A 188 10.01 7.70 1.17
N ASP A 189 11.26 7.32 1.34
CA ASP A 189 12.15 7.87 2.38
C ASP A 189 12.32 9.39 2.24
N THR A 190 12.32 9.88 0.98
CA THR A 190 12.50 11.30 0.69
C THR A 190 11.20 12.10 0.73
N PHE A 191 10.14 11.58 0.11
CA PHE A 191 8.90 12.34 -0.11
C PHE A 191 7.74 11.93 0.80
N GLY A 192 7.88 10.83 1.55
CA GLY A 192 6.85 10.30 2.45
C GLY A 192 5.89 9.35 1.74
N PHE A 193 4.88 9.85 1.03
CA PHE A 193 3.80 9.08 0.44
C PHE A 193 3.09 8.14 1.42
N ARG A 194 2.82 8.66 2.63
CA ARG A 194 2.17 7.92 3.72
C ARG A 194 0.77 7.46 3.33
N GLY A 195 0.44 6.22 3.67
CA GLY A 195 -0.88 5.64 3.39
C GLY A 195 -1.21 5.46 1.90
N THR A 196 -0.27 5.63 0.99
CA THR A 196 -0.50 5.70 -0.46
C THR A 196 0.31 4.66 -1.22
N ALA A 197 -0.34 3.90 -2.09
CA ALA A 197 0.32 3.02 -3.05
C ALA A 197 1.05 3.85 -4.12
N LEU A 198 2.25 3.42 -4.51
CA LEU A 198 2.98 3.98 -5.65
C LEU A 198 2.93 3.00 -6.82
N LYS A 199 2.66 3.51 -8.03
CA LYS A 199 2.72 2.70 -9.26
C LYS A 199 3.98 3.03 -10.04
N PHE A 200 4.67 1.97 -10.49
CA PHE A 200 5.85 2.08 -11.33
C PHE A 200 5.59 1.42 -12.68
N ILE A 201 5.87 2.15 -13.75
CA ILE A 201 5.76 1.68 -15.13
C ILE A 201 7.15 1.78 -15.73
N THR A 202 7.71 0.66 -16.17
CA THR A 202 9.00 0.65 -16.85
C THR A 202 8.79 0.78 -18.37
N ARG A 203 9.47 1.73 -18.99
CA ARG A 203 9.46 1.93 -20.45
C ARG A 203 10.87 1.89 -21.00
N GLU A 204 11.02 1.24 -22.13
CA GLU A 204 12.27 1.28 -22.89
C GLU A 204 12.37 2.58 -23.67
N ARG A 205 13.57 3.18 -23.60
CA ARG A 205 13.97 4.24 -24.53
C ARG A 205 15.00 3.64 -25.48
N LYS A 206 14.68 3.58 -26.77
CA LYS A 206 15.68 3.25 -27.80
C LYS A 206 16.68 4.41 -27.86
N GLU A 207 17.96 4.11 -27.82
CA GLU A 207 18.98 5.07 -28.22
C GLU A 207 18.85 5.22 -29.75
N GLU A 208 18.53 6.43 -30.22
CA GLU A 208 18.65 6.82 -31.63
C GLU A 208 20.12 6.98 -31.98
#